data_e0fea7fe5866c60210281d1401d6a402
#
_entry.id   e0fea7fe5866c60210281d1401d6a402
#
_cell.length_a   1.000
_cell.length_b   1.000
_cell.length_c   1.000
_cell.angle_alpha   90.00
_cell.angle_beta   90.00
_cell.angle_gamma   90.00
#
_symmetry.space_group_name_H-M   'P 1'
#
loop_
_entity.id
_entity.type
_entity.pdbx_description
1 polymer ?
#
loop_
_entity_poly.entity_id
_entity_poly.type
_entity_poly.pdbx_seq_one_letter_code
_entity_poly.pdbx_strand_id
1 'polypeptide(L)'
;MLEQFCSETKDVSIGDDFPSIFLPHVMKEYETAEKKIFYFGQDTSGWTSTRELMEKYTSNALSEYINETSEWINENGYLDYNGNKAFGFWTLVAKLHLRMKGITNVNGIGAAFYNDENLQLLNDFGYGNTNSIEIKESLIRRKKWYNIDQSKYWVIKEKSKIFDKLKHTIDTYNPDLIFIFNWSCNHTLFLEGLSYDIEKYELFNNHFWVVKLKDTNTKIIWTLHPNNLKFQGYSVNELIDKIVDYV
;
A
#
# COMPACT_ATOMS: atom_id res chain seq x y z
N MET A 1 -9.94 14.83 10.39
CA MET A 1 -9.83 13.35 10.60
C MET A 1 -8.41 12.90 10.93
N LEU A 2 -7.40 13.14 10.08
CA LEU A 2 -6.04 12.69 10.37
C LEU A 2 -5.40 13.40 11.56
N GLU A 3 -5.57 14.72 11.69
CA GLU A 3 -5.13 15.46 12.87
C GLU A 3 -5.78 14.94 14.16
N GLN A 4 -7.08 14.65 14.12
CA GLN A 4 -7.78 14.02 15.23
C GLN A 4 -7.17 12.66 15.56
N PHE A 5 -6.94 11.80 14.54
CA PHE A 5 -6.31 10.51 14.74
C PHE A 5 -4.92 10.64 15.36
N CYS A 6 -4.06 11.51 14.84
CA CYS A 6 -2.73 11.77 15.39
C CYS A 6 -2.81 12.26 16.83
N SER A 7 -3.70 13.21 17.11
CA SER A 7 -3.93 13.74 18.46
C SER A 7 -4.36 12.67 19.46
N GLU A 8 -5.22 11.75 19.05
CA GLU A 8 -5.73 10.68 19.89
C GLU A 8 -4.75 9.53 20.09
N THR A 9 -3.74 9.38 19.23
CA THR A 9 -2.80 8.24 19.25
C THR A 9 -1.38 8.62 19.66
N LYS A 10 -1.02 9.91 19.71
CA LYS A 10 0.34 10.38 20.03
C LYS A 10 0.90 9.86 21.35
N ASP A 11 0.03 9.66 22.35
CA ASP A 11 0.41 9.17 23.68
C ASP A 11 0.16 7.67 23.88
N VAL A 12 -0.31 6.98 22.83
CA VAL A 12 -0.55 5.54 22.87
C VAL A 12 0.68 4.84 22.33
N SER A 13 1.37 4.08 23.17
CA SER A 13 2.54 3.29 22.78
C SER A 13 2.31 1.80 22.97
N ILE A 14 2.95 0.99 22.14
CA ILE A 14 3.05 -0.45 22.33
C ILE A 14 4.52 -0.76 22.63
N GLY A 15 4.84 -0.98 23.90
CA GLY A 15 6.23 -0.95 24.35
C GLY A 15 6.81 0.45 24.19
N ASP A 16 7.96 0.55 23.53
CA ASP A 16 8.63 1.82 23.22
C ASP A 16 8.23 2.41 21.84
N ASP A 17 7.34 1.72 21.11
CA ASP A 17 6.97 2.12 19.75
C ASP A 17 5.61 2.83 19.73
N PHE A 18 5.54 3.95 19.03
CA PHE A 18 4.31 4.70 18.78
C PHE A 18 3.73 4.31 17.42
N PRO A 19 2.39 4.43 17.25
CA PRO A 19 1.76 4.22 15.95
C PRO A 19 2.39 5.12 14.89
N SER A 20 2.53 4.60 13.69
CA SER A 20 2.96 5.38 12.52
C SER A 20 1.88 5.37 11.45
N ILE A 21 1.88 6.41 10.64
CA ILE A 21 0.98 6.55 9.49
C ILE A 21 1.81 6.65 8.22
N PHE A 22 1.46 5.84 7.25
CA PHE A 22 1.92 6.00 5.88
C PHE A 22 0.73 6.37 5.00
N LEU A 23 0.71 7.60 4.52
CA LEU A 23 -0.37 8.08 3.65
C LEU A 23 -0.20 7.58 2.22
N PRO A 24 -1.31 7.43 1.47
CA PRO A 24 -1.24 7.17 0.05
C PRO A 24 -0.51 8.30 -0.68
N HIS A 25 0.36 7.94 -1.61
CA HIS A 25 1.16 8.85 -2.43
C HIS A 25 0.95 8.58 -3.91
N VAL A 26 1.20 9.59 -4.72
CA VAL A 26 1.20 9.47 -6.18
C VAL A 26 2.56 9.85 -6.75
N MET A 27 2.99 9.16 -7.78
CA MET A 27 4.18 9.51 -8.55
C MET A 27 3.93 10.75 -9.39
N LYS A 28 5.01 11.36 -9.85
CA LYS A 28 5.02 12.68 -10.51
C LYS A 28 4.06 12.78 -11.71
N GLU A 29 3.90 11.72 -12.47
CA GLU A 29 3.11 11.71 -13.71
C GLU A 29 1.72 11.07 -13.53
N TYR A 30 1.32 10.77 -12.31
CA TYR A 30 0.03 10.13 -12.01
C TYR A 30 -1.18 10.86 -12.60
N GLU A 31 -1.20 12.19 -12.49
CA GLU A 31 -2.35 12.98 -12.95
C GLU A 31 -2.51 12.99 -14.47
N THR A 32 -1.43 12.76 -15.19
CA THR A 32 -1.40 12.70 -16.67
C THR A 32 -1.47 11.27 -17.21
N ALA A 33 -1.52 10.26 -16.33
CA ALA A 33 -1.60 8.87 -16.73
C ALA A 33 -2.88 8.58 -17.54
N GLU A 34 -2.75 7.81 -18.61
CA GLU A 34 -3.89 7.35 -19.41
C GLU A 34 -4.86 6.49 -18.57
N LYS A 35 -4.31 5.68 -17.67
CA LYS A 35 -5.04 4.88 -16.71
C LYS A 35 -4.46 5.11 -15.30
N LYS A 36 -5.27 5.63 -14.40
CA LYS A 36 -4.87 5.90 -13.01
C LYS A 36 -4.87 4.62 -12.19
N ILE A 37 -3.69 4.15 -11.84
CA ILE A 37 -3.49 2.88 -11.13
C ILE A 37 -2.91 3.14 -9.74
N PHE A 38 -3.46 2.45 -8.74
CA PHE A 38 -2.98 2.50 -7.36
C PHE A 38 -2.58 1.11 -6.86
N TYR A 39 -1.48 1.02 -6.10
CA TYR A 39 -0.97 -0.22 -5.52
C TYR A 39 -0.94 -0.13 -4.00
N PHE A 40 -1.64 -1.02 -3.34
CA PHE A 40 -1.64 -1.12 -1.88
C PHE A 40 -0.91 -2.37 -1.40
N GLY A 41 0.05 -2.16 -0.50
CA GLY A 41 0.66 -3.20 0.31
C GLY A 41 -0.04 -3.37 1.65
N GLN A 42 0.64 -4.04 2.56
CA GLN A 42 0.15 -4.27 3.92
C GLN A 42 0.73 -3.23 4.89
N ASP A 43 2.05 -3.13 4.98
CA ASP A 43 2.80 -2.30 5.91
C ASP A 43 4.13 -1.83 5.28
N THR A 44 4.67 -0.69 5.74
CA THR A 44 5.98 -0.14 5.31
C THR A 44 7.16 -0.58 6.18
N SER A 45 6.97 -1.31 7.25
CA SER A 45 8.04 -1.65 8.21
C SER A 45 8.51 -0.51 9.12
N GLY A 46 7.78 0.54 9.24
CA GLY A 46 8.06 1.69 10.09
C GLY A 46 8.21 2.97 9.29
N TRP A 47 7.48 3.96 9.71
CA TRP A 47 7.42 5.30 9.17
C TRP A 47 7.42 6.31 10.32
N THR A 48 7.23 7.59 10.05
CA THR A 48 7.14 8.63 11.09
C THR A 48 5.99 8.33 12.04
N SER A 49 6.25 8.33 13.34
CA SER A 49 5.22 8.07 14.33
C SER A 49 4.23 9.23 14.45
N THR A 50 3.02 8.93 14.89
CA THR A 50 1.99 9.96 15.13
C THR A 50 2.45 10.98 16.16
N ARG A 51 3.29 10.58 17.12
CA ARG A 51 3.90 11.48 18.11
C ARG A 51 4.89 12.45 17.46
N GLU A 52 5.82 11.96 16.65
CA GLU A 52 6.78 12.80 15.91
C GLU A 52 6.06 13.78 14.99
N LEU A 53 4.99 13.33 14.33
CA LEU A 53 4.16 14.20 13.50
C LEU A 53 3.56 15.35 14.31
N MET A 54 3.01 15.07 15.49
CA MET A 54 2.38 16.10 16.33
C MET A 54 3.40 17.01 17.02
N GLU A 55 4.61 16.53 17.28
CA GLU A 55 5.70 17.35 17.87
C GLU A 55 6.36 18.25 16.81
N LYS A 56 6.54 17.76 15.58
CA LYS A 56 7.23 18.49 14.50
C LYS A 56 6.33 19.48 13.78
N TYR A 57 5.05 19.17 13.67
CA TYR A 57 4.12 19.89 12.81
C TYR A 57 3.00 20.56 13.63
N THR A 58 2.78 21.83 13.41
CA THR A 58 1.64 22.60 13.94
C THR A 58 0.43 22.48 13.00
N SER A 59 -0.54 23.37 13.02
CA SER A 59 -1.82 23.24 12.30
C SER A 59 -1.76 23.05 10.78
N ASN A 60 -0.63 23.33 10.13
CA ASN A 60 -0.41 23.03 8.69
C ASN A 60 0.43 21.77 8.46
N ALA A 61 0.77 21.11 9.51
CA ALA A 61 1.73 20.03 9.60
C ALA A 61 1.48 18.89 8.64
N LEU A 62 0.23 18.59 8.39
CA LEU A 62 -0.13 17.45 7.58
C LEU A 62 0.15 17.66 6.10
N SER A 63 -0.18 18.85 5.60
CA SER A 63 0.13 19.23 4.22
C SER A 63 1.63 19.30 3.99
N GLU A 64 2.38 19.84 4.97
CA GLU A 64 3.84 19.87 4.94
C GLU A 64 4.42 18.47 4.96
N TYR A 65 3.94 17.59 5.82
CA TYR A 65 4.38 16.19 5.87
C TYR A 65 4.11 15.42 4.56
N ILE A 66 2.93 15.60 3.98
CA ILE A 66 2.58 14.98 2.69
C ILE A 66 3.53 15.48 1.60
N ASN A 67 3.76 16.79 1.54
CA ASN A 67 4.63 17.41 0.56
C ASN A 67 6.08 16.95 0.73
N GLU A 68 6.64 17.05 1.93
CA GLU A 68 8.01 16.60 2.23
C GLU A 68 8.20 15.11 1.91
N THR A 69 7.21 14.28 2.23
CA THR A 69 7.28 12.84 1.95
C THR A 69 7.19 12.56 0.46
N SER A 70 6.33 13.27 -0.26
CA SER A 70 6.19 13.14 -1.71
C SER A 70 7.44 13.63 -2.42
N GLU A 71 8.01 14.76 -2.01
CA GLU A 71 9.28 15.29 -2.51
C GLU A 71 10.41 14.28 -2.28
N TRP A 72 10.56 13.78 -1.06
CA TRP A 72 11.58 12.79 -0.73
C TRP A 72 11.48 11.51 -1.57
N ILE A 73 10.27 11.01 -1.79
CA ILE A 73 10.03 9.83 -2.61
C ILE A 73 10.38 10.09 -4.08
N ASN A 74 9.99 11.25 -4.59
CA ASN A 74 10.23 11.64 -5.97
C ASN A 74 11.73 11.93 -6.24
N GLU A 75 12.44 12.55 -5.28
CA GLU A 75 13.85 12.90 -5.40
C GLU A 75 14.79 11.71 -5.21
N ASN A 76 14.47 10.82 -4.28
CA ASN A 76 15.36 9.71 -3.93
C ASN A 76 15.08 8.45 -4.76
N GLY A 77 14.12 8.49 -5.71
CA GLY A 77 13.78 7.32 -6.49
C GLY A 77 13.43 6.14 -5.59
N TYR A 78 12.28 6.15 -4.96
CA TYR A 78 11.89 5.09 -4.01
C TYR A 78 12.07 3.68 -4.56
N LEU A 79 11.92 3.53 -5.87
CA LEU A 79 12.22 2.30 -6.59
C LEU A 79 13.73 2.00 -6.62
N ASP A 80 14.58 3.02 -6.74
CA ASP A 80 16.03 2.87 -6.77
C ASP A 80 16.59 2.51 -5.38
N TYR A 81 16.16 3.20 -4.34
CA TYR A 81 16.56 2.90 -2.95
C TYR A 81 16.23 1.47 -2.53
N ASN A 82 15.09 0.95 -2.97
CA ASN A 82 14.64 -0.41 -2.68
C ASN A 82 15.06 -1.44 -3.73
N GLY A 83 15.57 -1.04 -4.90
CA GLY A 83 15.88 -1.90 -6.03
C GLY A 83 16.81 -3.07 -5.68
N ASN A 84 17.75 -2.86 -4.79
CA ASN A 84 18.67 -3.90 -4.31
C ASN A 84 18.11 -4.76 -3.16
N LYS A 85 17.01 -4.37 -2.52
CA LYS A 85 16.49 -5.02 -1.31
C LYS A 85 15.00 -5.32 -1.36
N ALA A 86 14.28 -4.77 -2.30
CA ALA A 86 12.83 -4.91 -2.41
C ALA A 86 12.43 -6.25 -3.06
N PHE A 87 12.76 -7.32 -2.40
CA PHE A 87 12.14 -8.59 -2.70
C PHE A 87 10.67 -8.51 -2.26
N GLY A 88 9.76 -8.64 -3.19
CA GLY A 88 8.35 -8.77 -2.90
C GLY A 88 7.49 -7.65 -3.51
N PHE A 89 6.96 -6.75 -2.70
CA PHE A 89 5.95 -5.79 -3.13
C PHE A 89 6.39 -4.91 -4.32
N TRP A 90 7.52 -4.22 -4.21
CA TRP A 90 8.00 -3.31 -5.27
C TRP A 90 8.38 -4.03 -6.57
N THR A 91 8.93 -5.25 -6.46
CA THR A 91 9.17 -6.08 -7.64
C THR A 91 7.88 -6.44 -8.36
N LEU A 92 6.84 -6.80 -7.59
CA LEU A 92 5.52 -7.08 -8.17
C LEU A 92 4.94 -5.82 -8.80
N VAL A 93 4.95 -4.68 -8.09
CA VAL A 93 4.42 -3.41 -8.60
C VAL A 93 5.11 -3.02 -9.91
N ALA A 94 6.43 -2.97 -9.93
CA ALA A 94 7.17 -2.59 -11.13
C ALA A 94 6.88 -3.51 -12.33
N LYS A 95 6.95 -4.83 -12.12
CA LYS A 95 6.67 -5.79 -13.19
C LYS A 95 5.23 -5.71 -13.68
N LEU A 96 4.27 -5.64 -12.76
CA LEU A 96 2.87 -5.55 -13.12
C LEU A 96 2.58 -4.26 -13.88
N HIS A 97 3.10 -3.13 -13.40
CA HIS A 97 2.90 -1.83 -14.03
C HIS A 97 3.47 -1.79 -15.46
N LEU A 98 4.68 -2.30 -15.65
CA LEU A 98 5.28 -2.42 -16.98
C LEU A 98 4.47 -3.36 -17.89
N ARG A 99 3.94 -4.46 -17.37
CA ARG A 99 3.04 -5.36 -18.12
C ARG A 99 1.74 -4.66 -18.52
N MET A 100 1.18 -3.83 -17.65
CA MET A 100 0.00 -3.01 -17.96
C MET A 100 0.28 -2.00 -19.07
N LYS A 101 1.53 -1.56 -19.24
CA LYS A 101 1.99 -0.72 -20.35
C LYS A 101 2.42 -1.51 -21.60
N GLY A 102 2.16 -2.82 -21.65
CA GLY A 102 2.45 -3.66 -22.80
C GLY A 102 3.89 -4.20 -22.88
N ILE A 103 4.72 -3.94 -21.86
CA ILE A 103 6.09 -4.48 -21.81
C ILE A 103 6.06 -5.92 -21.30
N THR A 104 6.27 -6.87 -22.19
CA THR A 104 6.12 -8.29 -21.85
C THR A 104 7.39 -8.94 -21.30
N ASN A 105 8.58 -8.42 -21.66
CA ASN A 105 9.85 -9.07 -21.37
C ASN A 105 10.56 -8.40 -20.17
N VAL A 106 9.94 -8.46 -19.00
CA VAL A 106 10.54 -7.94 -17.75
C VAL A 106 11.30 -9.09 -17.08
N ASN A 107 12.47 -9.42 -17.61
CA ASN A 107 13.31 -10.50 -17.11
C ASN A 107 14.12 -10.04 -15.90
N GLY A 108 13.74 -10.47 -14.72
CA GLY A 108 14.48 -10.24 -13.49
C GLY A 108 14.30 -8.84 -12.88
N ILE A 109 14.65 -8.72 -11.63
CA ILE A 109 14.51 -7.49 -10.84
C ILE A 109 15.42 -6.39 -11.38
N GLY A 110 16.67 -6.72 -11.69
CA GLY A 110 17.66 -5.77 -12.17
C GLY A 110 17.23 -5.06 -13.46
N ALA A 111 16.74 -5.79 -14.44
CA ALA A 111 16.35 -5.21 -15.73
C ALA A 111 15.15 -4.25 -15.61
N ALA A 112 14.20 -4.51 -14.70
CA ALA A 112 13.04 -3.65 -14.51
C ALA A 112 13.38 -2.33 -13.81
N PHE A 113 14.34 -2.35 -12.88
CA PHE A 113 14.67 -1.18 -12.06
C PHE A 113 15.85 -0.34 -12.59
N TYR A 114 16.75 -0.96 -13.37
CA TYR A 114 17.98 -0.28 -13.81
C TYR A 114 17.97 0.14 -15.29
N ASN A 115 16.90 -0.13 -16.01
CA ASN A 115 16.72 0.39 -17.36
C ASN A 115 16.06 1.76 -17.28
N ASP A 116 16.78 2.82 -17.67
CA ASP A 116 16.28 4.20 -17.62
C ASP A 116 14.95 4.39 -18.35
N GLU A 117 14.75 3.70 -19.48
CA GLU A 117 13.47 3.74 -20.21
C GLU A 117 12.32 3.16 -19.38
N ASN A 118 12.56 2.05 -18.69
CA ASN A 118 11.56 1.44 -17.83
C ASN A 118 11.28 2.27 -16.56
N LEU A 119 12.32 2.92 -16.00
CA LEU A 119 12.13 3.79 -14.84
C LEU A 119 11.24 4.99 -15.17
N GLN A 120 11.34 5.55 -16.37
CA GLN A 120 10.44 6.62 -16.82
C GLN A 120 8.98 6.15 -16.88
N LEU A 121 8.74 4.89 -17.24
CA LEU A 121 7.39 4.30 -17.28
C LEU A 121 6.82 3.97 -15.89
N LEU A 122 7.62 4.09 -14.83
CA LEU A 122 7.22 3.81 -13.45
C LEU A 122 6.92 5.09 -12.63
N ASN A 123 6.62 6.20 -13.29
CA ASN A 123 6.37 7.49 -12.66
C ASN A 123 4.90 7.93 -12.63
N ASP A 124 3.96 7.07 -13.04
CA ASP A 124 2.56 7.44 -13.25
C ASP A 124 1.55 6.57 -12.47
N PHE A 125 1.96 6.00 -11.36
CA PHE A 125 1.06 5.26 -10.47
C PHE A 125 1.02 5.86 -9.06
N GLY A 126 0.00 5.47 -8.29
CA GLY A 126 -0.07 5.74 -6.87
C GLY A 126 0.21 4.49 -6.03
N TYR A 127 0.56 4.67 -4.77
CA TYR A 127 0.80 3.58 -3.86
C TYR A 127 0.50 3.95 -2.40
N GLY A 128 0.28 2.92 -1.59
CA GLY A 128 -0.04 3.06 -0.18
C GLY A 128 -0.04 1.72 0.54
N ASN A 129 -0.51 1.74 1.77
CA ASN A 129 -0.74 0.54 2.56
C ASN A 129 -2.18 0.50 3.07
N THR A 130 -2.77 -0.68 3.10
CA THR A 130 -4.14 -0.87 3.59
C THR A 130 -4.24 -0.67 5.10
N ASN A 131 -3.19 -0.97 5.85
CA ASN A 131 -3.20 -0.72 7.27
C ASN A 131 -3.12 0.79 7.55
N SER A 132 -4.12 1.30 8.24
CA SER A 132 -4.15 2.71 8.63
C SER A 132 -3.09 3.04 9.66
N ILE A 133 -2.68 2.05 10.46
CA ILE A 133 -1.65 2.17 11.48
C ILE A 133 -0.59 1.13 11.22
N GLU A 134 0.62 1.58 11.24
CA GLU A 134 1.79 0.73 11.25
C GLU A 134 2.42 0.76 12.64
N ILE A 135 2.66 -0.41 13.17
CA ILE A 135 3.43 -0.58 14.39
C ILE A 135 4.82 -0.98 13.95
N LYS A 136 5.81 -0.25 14.44
CA LYS A 136 7.20 -0.42 14.02
C LYS A 136 7.61 -1.89 14.08
N GLU A 137 8.17 -2.33 13.00
CA GLU A 137 8.49 -3.73 12.73
C GLU A 137 9.40 -4.41 13.76
N SER A 138 10.12 -3.64 14.58
CA SER A 138 10.96 -4.20 15.64
C SER A 138 10.21 -5.16 16.57
N LEU A 139 8.91 -4.92 16.77
CA LEU A 139 8.05 -5.78 17.58
C LEU A 139 7.56 -7.00 16.80
N ILE A 140 7.27 -6.84 15.50
CA ILE A 140 6.72 -7.89 14.65
C ILE A 140 7.83 -8.85 14.19
N ARG A 141 8.95 -8.35 13.68
CA ARG A 141 10.08 -9.17 13.19
C ARG A 141 10.72 -10.03 14.25
N ARG A 142 10.73 -9.60 15.51
CA ARG A 142 11.38 -10.33 16.60
C ARG A 142 10.54 -11.47 17.17
N LYS A 143 9.47 -11.90 16.50
CA LYS A 143 8.55 -12.94 16.98
C LYS A 143 7.97 -12.65 18.37
N LYS A 144 7.83 -11.38 18.70
CA LYS A 144 7.31 -10.93 20.01
C LYS A 144 5.86 -10.44 19.92
N TRP A 145 5.17 -10.77 18.84
CA TRP A 145 3.76 -10.41 18.65
C TRP A 145 2.88 -10.82 19.86
N TYR A 146 3.15 -11.99 20.43
CA TYR A 146 2.43 -12.46 21.64
C TYR A 146 2.81 -11.74 22.93
N ASN A 147 3.87 -10.93 22.93
CA ASN A 147 4.28 -10.10 24.07
C ASN A 147 3.79 -8.65 23.93
N ILE A 148 3.09 -8.32 22.83
CA ILE A 148 2.48 -7.01 22.64
C ILE A 148 1.24 -6.94 23.54
N ASP A 149 1.07 -5.78 24.19
CA ASP A 149 -0.17 -5.47 24.89
C ASP A 149 -1.32 -5.42 23.89
N GLN A 150 -2.04 -6.51 23.78
CA GLN A 150 -3.14 -6.71 22.84
C GLN A 150 -4.25 -5.67 23.06
N SER A 151 -4.46 -5.25 24.31
CA SER A 151 -5.50 -4.25 24.61
C SER A 151 -5.16 -2.90 23.99
N LYS A 152 -3.92 -2.46 24.10
CA LYS A 152 -3.44 -1.21 23.47
C LYS A 152 -3.46 -1.29 21.93
N TYR A 153 -3.05 -2.44 21.37
CA TYR A 153 -3.12 -2.66 19.93
C TYR A 153 -4.55 -2.48 19.40
N TRP A 154 -5.53 -3.09 20.07
CA TRP A 154 -6.92 -2.96 19.65
C TRP A 154 -7.48 -1.55 19.82
N VAL A 155 -7.07 -0.82 20.86
CA VAL A 155 -7.41 0.61 21.00
C VAL A 155 -6.91 1.42 19.81
N ILE A 156 -5.66 1.17 19.38
CA ILE A 156 -5.10 1.84 18.21
C ILE A 156 -5.87 1.47 16.96
N LYS A 157 -6.21 0.18 16.76
CA LYS A 157 -6.98 -0.29 15.60
C LYS A 157 -8.38 0.33 15.55
N GLU A 158 -9.08 0.44 16.68
CA GLU A 158 -10.37 1.13 16.73
C GLU A 158 -10.25 2.60 16.35
N LYS A 159 -9.26 3.29 16.88
CA LYS A 159 -9.00 4.70 16.52
C LYS A 159 -8.62 4.88 15.05
N SER A 160 -8.01 3.87 14.42
CA SER A 160 -7.66 3.92 13.00
C SER A 160 -8.86 3.94 12.05
N LYS A 161 -10.04 3.54 12.51
CA LYS A 161 -11.28 3.63 11.71
C LYS A 161 -11.70 5.06 11.41
N ILE A 162 -11.16 6.04 12.14
CA ILE A 162 -11.39 7.47 11.89
C ILE A 162 -10.84 7.89 10.52
N PHE A 163 -9.78 7.20 10.04
CA PHE A 163 -9.15 7.53 8.77
C PHE A 163 -9.13 6.32 7.83
N ASP A 164 -10.06 6.28 6.90
CA ASP A 164 -10.12 5.30 5.83
C ASP A 164 -9.23 5.71 4.66
N LYS A 165 -8.05 5.10 4.58
CA LYS A 165 -7.07 5.38 3.51
C LYS A 165 -7.58 5.01 2.12
N LEU A 166 -8.32 3.91 1.99
CA LEU A 166 -8.84 3.48 0.70
C LEU A 166 -9.89 4.46 0.19
N LYS A 167 -10.83 4.82 1.06
CA LYS A 167 -11.84 5.83 0.72
C LYS A 167 -11.19 7.18 0.39
N HIS A 168 -10.24 7.61 1.20
CA HIS A 168 -9.48 8.84 0.92
C HIS A 168 -8.79 8.78 -0.44
N THR A 169 -8.16 7.65 -0.78
CA THR A 169 -7.52 7.47 -2.09
C THR A 169 -8.51 7.57 -3.24
N ILE A 170 -9.67 6.93 -3.10
CA ILE A 170 -10.72 6.97 -4.12
C ILE A 170 -11.23 8.40 -4.30
N ASP A 171 -11.56 9.07 -3.21
CA ASP A 171 -12.14 10.42 -3.22
C ASP A 171 -11.13 11.49 -3.72
N THR A 172 -9.83 11.32 -3.45
CA THR A 172 -8.80 12.32 -3.76
C THR A 172 -8.18 12.12 -5.13
N TYR A 173 -7.85 10.87 -5.47
CA TYR A 173 -7.05 10.56 -6.66
C TYR A 173 -7.86 9.92 -7.79
N ASN A 174 -9.12 9.53 -7.54
CA ASN A 174 -10.03 8.95 -8.51
C ASN A 174 -9.38 7.88 -9.40
N PRO A 175 -8.81 6.80 -8.83
CA PRO A 175 -8.14 5.77 -9.60
C PRO A 175 -9.15 4.93 -10.41
N ASP A 176 -8.75 4.52 -11.61
CA ASP A 176 -9.50 3.56 -12.43
C ASP A 176 -9.34 2.14 -11.87
N LEU A 177 -8.16 1.85 -11.32
CA LEU A 177 -7.78 0.52 -10.88
C LEU A 177 -6.97 0.57 -9.60
N ILE A 178 -7.35 -0.24 -8.63
CA ILE A 178 -6.61 -0.42 -7.39
C ILE A 178 -6.21 -1.88 -7.24
N PHE A 179 -4.92 -2.12 -7.01
CA PHE A 179 -4.41 -3.43 -6.62
C PHE A 179 -4.15 -3.47 -5.12
N ILE A 180 -4.65 -4.49 -4.44
CA ILE A 180 -4.44 -4.69 -2.99
C ILE A 180 -3.76 -6.03 -2.77
N PHE A 181 -2.52 -5.98 -2.29
CA PHE A 181 -1.66 -7.14 -2.03
C PHE A 181 -1.49 -7.34 -0.52
N ASN A 182 -2.58 -7.72 0.17
CA ASN A 182 -2.55 -7.87 1.64
C ASN A 182 -3.24 -9.12 2.16
N TRP A 183 -3.55 -10.09 1.30
CA TRP A 183 -4.35 -11.27 1.69
C TRP A 183 -3.68 -12.20 2.71
N SER A 184 -2.94 -11.70 3.65
CA SER A 184 -2.48 -12.48 4.81
C SER A 184 -3.51 -12.50 5.96
N CYS A 185 -4.46 -11.61 5.93
CA CYS A 185 -5.48 -11.42 6.96
C CYS A 185 -6.83 -11.38 6.27
N ASN A 186 -7.67 -12.34 6.43
CA ASN A 186 -9.03 -12.48 5.86
C ASN A 186 -10.00 -11.32 6.20
N HIS A 187 -9.54 -10.09 6.19
CA HIS A 187 -10.31 -8.95 6.65
C HIS A 187 -10.69 -8.04 5.50
N THR A 188 -11.95 -8.09 5.12
CA THR A 188 -12.61 -7.10 4.24
C THR A 188 -12.79 -5.74 4.90
N LEU A 189 -12.19 -5.49 6.06
CA LEU A 189 -12.34 -4.25 6.82
C LEU A 189 -11.94 -3.01 6.03
N PHE A 190 -11.02 -3.14 5.07
CA PHE A 190 -10.64 -2.02 4.19
C PHE A 190 -11.74 -1.64 3.19
N LEU A 191 -12.79 -2.47 3.03
CA LEU A 191 -13.98 -2.18 2.22
C LEU A 191 -15.16 -1.68 3.06
N GLU A 192 -15.00 -1.56 4.38
CA GLU A 192 -16.05 -1.08 5.27
C GLU A 192 -16.46 0.35 4.87
N GLY A 193 -17.76 0.60 4.74
CA GLY A 193 -18.29 1.89 4.31
C GLY A 193 -18.32 2.13 2.80
N LEU A 194 -17.84 1.19 1.98
CA LEU A 194 -17.96 1.23 0.54
C LEU A 194 -19.14 0.38 0.06
N SER A 195 -19.81 0.81 -1.01
CA SER A 195 -20.85 0.04 -1.70
C SER A 195 -20.22 -0.69 -2.88
N TYR A 196 -20.28 -2.02 -2.88
CA TYR A 196 -19.56 -2.82 -3.87
C TYR A 196 -20.21 -4.16 -4.19
N ASP A 197 -19.79 -4.74 -5.31
CA ASP A 197 -20.04 -6.14 -5.69
C ASP A 197 -18.69 -6.87 -5.73
N ILE A 198 -18.68 -8.15 -5.34
CA ILE A 198 -17.45 -8.98 -5.36
C ILE A 198 -17.64 -10.16 -6.31
N GLU A 199 -16.71 -10.34 -7.22
CA GLU A 199 -16.51 -11.55 -8.01
C GLU A 199 -15.32 -12.32 -7.43
N LYS A 200 -15.56 -13.56 -7.00
CA LYS A 200 -14.54 -14.45 -6.42
C LYS A 200 -14.11 -15.46 -7.46
N TYR A 201 -12.81 -15.64 -7.60
CA TYR A 201 -12.24 -16.57 -8.56
C TYR A 201 -11.47 -17.69 -7.83
N GLU A 202 -11.56 -18.91 -8.35
CA GLU A 202 -10.84 -20.08 -7.84
C GLU A 202 -9.35 -20.06 -8.27
N LEU A 203 -8.70 -18.93 -8.08
CA LEU A 203 -7.28 -18.71 -8.35
C LEU A 203 -6.52 -18.51 -7.04
N PHE A 204 -5.27 -18.97 -7.01
CA PHE A 204 -4.39 -18.81 -5.85
C PHE A 204 -5.03 -19.28 -4.53
N ASN A 205 -5.61 -20.49 -4.53
CA ASN A 205 -6.35 -21.03 -3.38
C ASN A 205 -7.52 -20.14 -2.94
N ASN A 206 -8.30 -19.62 -3.89
CA ASN A 206 -9.42 -18.70 -3.67
C ASN A 206 -9.02 -17.32 -3.10
N HIS A 207 -7.78 -16.92 -3.32
CA HIS A 207 -7.27 -15.61 -2.89
C HIS A 207 -7.14 -14.61 -4.06
N PHE A 208 -8.11 -14.59 -4.94
CA PHE A 208 -8.19 -13.62 -6.03
C PHE A 208 -9.62 -13.14 -6.19
N TRP A 209 -9.86 -11.87 -5.84
CA TRP A 209 -11.17 -11.27 -5.93
C TRP A 209 -11.12 -9.98 -6.74
N VAL A 210 -12.17 -9.77 -7.52
CA VAL A 210 -12.41 -8.51 -8.21
C VAL A 210 -13.57 -7.82 -7.52
N VAL A 211 -13.35 -6.61 -7.03
CA VAL A 211 -14.34 -5.77 -6.35
C VAL A 211 -14.67 -4.62 -7.27
N LYS A 212 -15.95 -4.45 -7.58
CA LYS A 212 -16.48 -3.33 -8.37
C LYS A 212 -17.21 -2.39 -7.43
N LEU A 213 -16.75 -1.16 -7.33
CA LEU A 213 -17.44 -0.14 -6.54
C LEU A 213 -18.67 0.34 -7.30
N LYS A 214 -19.79 0.57 -6.57
CA LYS A 214 -21.06 0.99 -7.19
C LYS A 214 -21.13 2.49 -7.47
N ASP A 215 -20.44 3.26 -6.64
CA ASP A 215 -20.51 4.72 -6.68
C ASP A 215 -19.41 5.36 -7.51
N THR A 216 -18.47 4.55 -8.05
CA THR A 216 -17.34 4.99 -8.88
C THR A 216 -17.07 3.97 -9.98
N ASN A 217 -16.26 4.34 -10.96
CA ASN A 217 -15.77 3.40 -11.98
C ASN A 217 -14.55 2.60 -11.51
N THR A 218 -14.11 2.79 -10.28
CA THR A 218 -12.93 2.13 -9.72
C THR A 218 -13.15 0.63 -9.59
N LYS A 219 -12.24 -0.15 -10.17
CA LYS A 219 -12.14 -1.59 -9.97
C LYS A 219 -11.00 -1.90 -9.00
N ILE A 220 -11.23 -2.81 -8.06
CA ILE A 220 -10.20 -3.26 -7.11
C ILE A 220 -9.89 -4.72 -7.39
N ILE A 221 -8.62 -5.06 -7.54
CA ILE A 221 -8.13 -6.45 -7.55
C ILE A 221 -7.46 -6.71 -6.22
N TRP A 222 -8.03 -7.63 -5.45
CA TRP A 222 -7.54 -8.02 -4.14
C TRP A 222 -6.98 -9.42 -4.17
N THR A 223 -5.70 -9.57 -3.80
CA THR A 223 -5.00 -10.85 -3.87
C THR A 223 -3.86 -10.96 -2.86
N LEU A 224 -3.11 -12.04 -2.95
CA LEU A 224 -2.00 -12.39 -2.07
C LEU A 224 -0.88 -11.34 -2.07
N HIS A 225 -0.30 -11.13 -0.89
CA HIS A 225 0.98 -10.43 -0.79
C HIS A 225 2.10 -11.27 -1.45
N PRO A 226 3.05 -10.66 -2.16
CA PRO A 226 4.13 -11.38 -2.87
C PRO A 226 4.88 -12.40 -2.02
N ASN A 227 5.11 -12.10 -0.75
CA ASN A 227 5.76 -13.04 0.16
C ASN A 227 4.90 -14.29 0.42
N ASN A 228 3.58 -14.15 0.41
CA ASN A 228 2.65 -15.27 0.62
C ASN A 228 2.51 -16.16 -0.62
N LEU A 229 2.67 -15.59 -1.83
CA LEU A 229 2.68 -16.37 -3.08
C LEU A 229 3.70 -17.51 -3.01
N LYS A 230 4.94 -17.17 -2.61
CA LYS A 230 6.02 -18.15 -2.51
C LYS A 230 5.71 -19.28 -1.52
N PHE A 231 5.09 -18.95 -0.36
CA PHE A 231 4.70 -19.97 0.61
C PHE A 231 3.59 -20.89 0.12
N GLN A 232 2.79 -20.42 -0.84
CA GLN A 232 1.71 -21.19 -1.45
C GLN A 232 2.13 -21.87 -2.76
N GLY A 233 3.41 -21.79 -3.16
CA GLY A 233 3.95 -22.43 -4.32
C GLY A 233 3.71 -21.69 -5.65
N TYR A 234 3.28 -20.44 -5.60
CA TYR A 234 3.07 -19.59 -6.78
C TYR A 234 4.23 -18.63 -7.01
N SER A 235 4.44 -18.26 -8.26
CA SER A 235 5.39 -17.22 -8.64
C SER A 235 4.72 -15.85 -8.83
N VAL A 236 5.53 -14.79 -8.75
CA VAL A 236 5.08 -13.43 -9.05
C VAL A 236 4.63 -13.31 -10.51
N ASN A 237 5.29 -14.00 -11.44
CA ASN A 237 4.93 -13.94 -12.85
C ASN A 237 3.57 -14.59 -13.12
N GLU A 238 3.26 -15.74 -12.49
CA GLU A 238 1.93 -16.37 -12.59
C GLU A 238 0.83 -15.43 -12.09
N LEU A 239 1.08 -14.71 -10.98
CA LEU A 239 0.12 -13.72 -10.49
C LEU A 239 -0.08 -12.59 -11.50
N ILE A 240 1.00 -12.03 -12.06
CA ILE A 240 0.93 -10.94 -13.04
C ILE A 240 0.17 -11.38 -14.28
N ASP A 241 0.49 -12.54 -14.83
CA ASP A 241 -0.19 -13.06 -16.02
C ASP A 241 -1.70 -13.22 -15.77
N LYS A 242 -2.08 -13.72 -14.59
CA LYS A 242 -3.50 -13.80 -14.21
C LYS A 242 -4.16 -12.45 -14.03
N ILE A 243 -3.49 -11.49 -13.39
CA ILE A 243 -4.05 -10.14 -13.23
C ILE A 243 -4.36 -9.51 -14.58
N VAL A 244 -3.45 -9.61 -15.54
CA VAL A 244 -3.59 -9.03 -16.88
C VAL A 244 -4.81 -9.58 -17.63
N ASP A 245 -5.20 -10.83 -17.37
CA ASP A 245 -6.41 -11.43 -17.95
C ASP A 245 -7.71 -10.77 -17.48
N TYR A 246 -7.71 -10.01 -16.37
CA TYR A 246 -8.89 -9.40 -15.75
C TYR A 246 -8.94 -7.87 -15.79
N VAL A 247 -7.96 -7.21 -16.38
CA VAL A 247 -7.82 -5.73 -16.46
C VAL A 247 -8.09 -5.21 -17.84
#